data_a78570ec8b63b9c6b8bb3fbd4d2fa882
#
_entry.id   a78570ec8b63b9c6b8bb3fbd4d2fa882
#
_cell.length_a   1.000
_cell.length_b   1.000
_cell.length_c   1.000
_cell.angle_alpha   90.00
_cell.angle_beta   90.00
_cell.angle_gamma   90.00
#
_symmetry.space_group_name_H-M   'P 1'
#
loop_
_entity.id
_entity.type
_entity.pdbx_description
1 polymer ?
#
loop_
_entity_poly.entity_id
_entity_poly.type
_entity_poly.pdbx_seq_one_letter_code
_entity_poly.pdbx_strand_id
1 'polypeptide(L)'
;LGSERDVQALSVKDIEGLYHRYVTPHGAVLAFSGDIDEKEIFSYFEELFGAWKGRESTLARVQVKRTGREVAVEKDIQQTHMVFGFVGPGLTDEDRYAAEVLDAVLSGMGGRMHKALREENPYAYAVTFFNQMAYETGAMGIYIGTSEAFGRDVIRVAREEIEKISREGISDKELQDGKN
;
A
#
# COMPACT_ATOMS: atom_id res chain seq x y z
N LEU A 1 -3.82 11.60 -4.26
CA LEU A 1 -4.98 11.90 -3.40
C LEU A 1 -5.68 13.21 -3.81
N GLY A 2 -5.77 13.47 -5.12
CA GLY A 2 -6.37 14.67 -5.68
C GLY A 2 -5.41 15.86 -5.74
N SER A 3 -5.86 16.93 -6.40
CA SER A 3 -5.15 18.20 -6.44
C SER A 3 -5.67 19.13 -5.33
N GLU A 4 -4.88 20.13 -4.96
CA GLU A 4 -5.31 21.18 -4.03
C GLU A 4 -6.62 21.83 -4.48
N ARG A 5 -6.75 22.10 -5.77
CA ARG A 5 -7.95 22.63 -6.39
C ARG A 5 -9.17 21.72 -6.17
N ASP A 6 -9.00 20.40 -6.33
CA ASP A 6 -10.10 19.45 -6.16
C ASP A 6 -10.55 19.41 -4.70
N VAL A 7 -9.59 19.43 -3.76
CA VAL A 7 -9.89 19.45 -2.32
C VAL A 7 -10.61 20.75 -1.93
N GLN A 8 -10.17 21.89 -2.43
CA GLN A 8 -10.82 23.19 -2.17
C GLN A 8 -12.22 23.30 -2.77
N ALA A 9 -12.50 22.55 -3.85
CA ALA A 9 -13.81 22.55 -4.50
C ALA A 9 -14.85 21.65 -3.81
N LEU A 10 -14.42 20.77 -2.87
CA LEU A 10 -15.34 19.88 -2.16
C LEU A 10 -16.30 20.65 -1.27
N SER A 11 -17.58 20.33 -1.39
CA SER A 11 -18.64 20.83 -0.53
C SER A 11 -19.14 19.74 0.44
N VAL A 12 -19.83 20.16 1.51
CA VAL A 12 -20.52 19.23 2.43
C VAL A 12 -21.47 18.31 1.67
N LYS A 13 -22.18 18.85 0.65
CA LYS A 13 -23.11 18.07 -0.17
C LYS A 13 -22.42 16.94 -0.96
N ASP A 14 -21.18 17.14 -1.40
CA ASP A 14 -20.41 16.09 -2.10
C ASP A 14 -20.07 14.95 -1.13
N ILE A 15 -19.71 15.30 0.11
CA ILE A 15 -19.40 14.32 1.17
C ILE A 15 -20.66 13.57 1.59
N GLU A 16 -21.80 14.25 1.78
CA GLU A 16 -23.09 13.62 2.07
C GLU A 16 -23.52 12.69 0.95
N GLY A 17 -23.35 13.12 -0.31
CA GLY A 17 -23.64 12.29 -1.47
C GLY A 17 -22.81 11.01 -1.53
N LEU A 18 -21.51 11.10 -1.19
CA LEU A 18 -20.62 9.96 -1.09
C LEU A 18 -21.05 9.03 0.05
N TYR A 19 -21.32 9.59 1.23
CA TYR A 19 -21.77 8.86 2.41
C TYR A 19 -23.03 8.05 2.11
N HIS A 20 -24.08 8.69 1.62
CA HIS A 20 -25.36 8.01 1.30
C HIS A 20 -25.25 6.97 0.17
N ARG A 21 -24.24 7.09 -0.68
CA ARG A 21 -23.99 6.13 -1.75
C ARG A 21 -23.33 4.85 -1.24
N TYR A 22 -22.37 4.97 -0.33
CA TYR A 22 -21.50 3.85 0.05
C TYR A 22 -21.73 3.33 1.47
N VAL A 23 -22.22 4.18 2.39
CA VAL A 23 -22.53 3.74 3.76
C VAL A 23 -23.98 3.27 3.80
N THR A 24 -24.16 1.98 3.55
CA THR A 24 -25.48 1.33 3.48
C THR A 24 -25.47 0.05 4.33
N PRO A 25 -26.64 -0.48 4.75
CA PRO A 25 -26.70 -1.73 5.50
C PRO A 25 -26.23 -2.96 4.69
N HIS A 26 -26.25 -2.87 3.36
CA HIS A 26 -25.82 -3.98 2.50
C HIS A 26 -24.30 -4.20 2.62
N GLY A 27 -23.92 -5.37 3.09
CA GLY A 27 -22.51 -5.72 3.32
C GLY A 27 -21.90 -5.13 4.58
N ALA A 28 -22.69 -4.42 5.41
CA ALA A 28 -22.25 -4.00 6.75
C ALA A 28 -22.06 -5.23 7.64
N VAL A 29 -20.98 -5.26 8.37
CA VAL A 29 -20.64 -6.34 9.32
C VAL A 29 -20.44 -5.72 10.70
N LEU A 30 -21.16 -6.23 11.68
CA LEU A 30 -20.98 -5.90 13.09
C LEU A 30 -20.33 -7.09 13.80
N ALA A 31 -19.20 -6.85 14.45
CA ALA A 31 -18.48 -7.87 15.20
C ALA A 31 -18.32 -7.44 16.66
N PHE A 32 -18.62 -8.36 17.57
CA PHE A 32 -18.51 -8.15 19.01
C PHE A 32 -17.69 -9.23 19.65
N SER A 33 -16.93 -8.84 20.67
CA SER A 33 -16.17 -9.75 21.51
C SER A 33 -16.24 -9.26 22.96
N GLY A 34 -16.64 -10.13 23.89
CA GLY A 34 -16.73 -9.81 25.32
C GLY A 34 -17.69 -10.75 26.07
N ASP A 35 -17.89 -10.47 27.34
CA ASP A 35 -18.91 -11.15 28.17
C ASP A 35 -20.27 -10.48 27.90
N ILE A 36 -20.99 -11.02 26.91
CA ILE A 36 -22.21 -10.40 26.36
C ILE A 36 -23.28 -11.46 26.19
N ASP A 37 -24.51 -11.17 26.59
CA ASP A 37 -25.66 -11.98 26.22
C ASP A 37 -26.01 -11.76 24.75
N GLU A 38 -25.93 -12.82 23.95
CA GLU A 38 -26.15 -12.77 22.50
C GLU A 38 -27.55 -12.23 22.15
N LYS A 39 -28.60 -12.62 22.88
CA LYS A 39 -29.96 -12.20 22.59
C LYS A 39 -30.18 -10.73 22.91
N GLU A 40 -29.60 -10.27 24.01
CA GLU A 40 -29.70 -8.88 24.42
C GLU A 40 -29.00 -7.97 23.38
N ILE A 41 -27.80 -8.33 22.93
CA ILE A 41 -27.06 -7.55 21.95
C ILE A 41 -27.77 -7.53 20.59
N PHE A 42 -28.32 -8.65 20.10
CA PHE A 42 -29.09 -8.71 18.87
C PHE A 42 -30.33 -7.81 18.97
N SER A 43 -31.09 -7.85 20.07
CA SER A 43 -32.26 -7.00 20.27
C SER A 43 -31.88 -5.51 20.23
N TYR A 44 -30.78 -5.16 20.89
CA TYR A 44 -30.28 -3.78 20.90
C TYR A 44 -29.90 -3.27 19.50
N PHE A 45 -29.24 -4.11 18.72
CA PHE A 45 -28.86 -3.71 17.35
C PHE A 45 -30.04 -3.69 16.38
N GLU A 46 -31.02 -4.57 16.55
CA GLU A 46 -32.25 -4.51 15.77
C GLU A 46 -33.01 -3.20 16.04
N GLU A 47 -33.02 -2.73 17.30
CA GLU A 47 -33.61 -1.43 17.66
C GLU A 47 -32.84 -0.28 17.01
N LEU A 48 -31.50 -0.30 17.03
CA LEU A 48 -30.67 0.79 16.49
C LEU A 48 -30.65 0.82 14.96
N PHE A 49 -30.54 -0.34 14.32
CA PHE A 49 -30.24 -0.44 12.89
C PHE A 49 -31.33 -1.10 12.05
N GLY A 50 -32.34 -1.71 12.66
CA GLY A 50 -33.41 -2.40 11.93
C GLY A 50 -34.20 -1.50 10.97
N ALA A 51 -34.27 -0.20 11.23
CA ALA A 51 -34.87 0.79 10.35
C ALA A 51 -33.90 1.33 9.28
N TRP A 52 -32.62 1.00 9.35
CA TRP A 52 -31.62 1.50 8.41
C TRP A 52 -31.80 0.86 7.03
N LYS A 53 -32.14 1.68 6.08
CA LYS A 53 -32.41 1.27 4.68
C LYS A 53 -31.36 1.87 3.75
N GLY A 54 -30.99 1.11 2.73
CA GLY A 54 -30.07 1.57 1.70
C GLY A 54 -30.12 0.65 0.49
N ARG A 55 -29.49 1.06 -0.58
CA ARG A 55 -29.33 0.24 -1.78
C ARG A 55 -27.97 -0.45 -1.73
N GLU A 56 -27.88 -1.63 -2.32
CA GLU A 56 -26.59 -2.25 -2.57
C GLU A 56 -25.72 -1.31 -3.40
N SER A 57 -24.53 -0.98 -2.92
CA SER A 57 -23.56 -0.22 -3.68
C SER A 57 -22.62 -1.18 -4.38
N THR A 58 -22.62 -1.15 -5.70
CA THR A 58 -21.62 -1.85 -6.51
C THR A 58 -20.37 -0.98 -6.63
N LEU A 59 -19.26 -1.45 -6.10
CA LEU A 59 -17.96 -0.86 -6.38
C LEU A 59 -17.58 -1.17 -7.83
N ALA A 60 -17.18 -0.14 -8.57
CA ALA A 60 -16.66 -0.35 -9.91
C ALA A 60 -15.35 -1.14 -9.84
N ARG A 61 -15.23 -2.20 -10.62
CA ARG A 61 -13.96 -2.95 -10.71
C ARG A 61 -12.86 -2.08 -11.25
N VAL A 62 -11.73 -2.09 -10.57
CA VAL A 62 -10.54 -1.32 -10.97
C VAL A 62 -9.83 -2.04 -12.11
N GLN A 63 -9.75 -1.39 -13.28
CA GLN A 63 -8.89 -1.85 -14.37
C GLN A 63 -7.50 -1.23 -14.22
N VAL A 64 -6.53 -2.06 -13.82
CA VAL A 64 -5.14 -1.61 -13.69
C VAL A 64 -4.43 -1.63 -15.03
N LYS A 65 -3.98 -0.47 -15.48
CA LYS A 65 -3.08 -0.38 -16.64
C LYS A 65 -1.63 -0.55 -16.16
N ARG A 66 -1.00 -1.63 -16.57
CA ARG A 66 0.42 -1.92 -16.29
C ARG A 66 1.31 -1.21 -17.32
N THR A 67 1.40 0.10 -17.25
CA THR A 67 2.28 0.88 -18.12
C THR A 67 3.39 1.49 -17.28
N GLY A 68 4.64 1.18 -17.63
CA GLY A 68 5.79 1.85 -17.03
C GLY A 68 5.78 3.34 -17.36
N ARG A 69 5.98 4.17 -16.35
CA ARG A 69 6.06 5.63 -16.49
C ARG A 69 7.14 6.16 -15.55
N GLU A 70 7.99 7.01 -16.08
CA GLU A 70 8.92 7.79 -15.28
C GLU A 70 8.38 9.22 -15.13
N VAL A 71 8.42 9.75 -13.92
CA VAL A 71 7.99 11.11 -13.60
C VAL A 71 9.06 11.74 -12.72
N ALA A 72 9.60 12.88 -13.15
CA ALA A 72 10.48 13.71 -12.35
C ALA A 72 9.77 15.02 -12.01
N VAL A 73 9.87 15.43 -10.75
CA VAL A 73 9.36 16.72 -10.26
C VAL A 73 10.51 17.45 -9.58
N GLU A 74 10.89 18.58 -10.13
CA GLU A 74 11.91 19.44 -9.54
C GLU A 74 11.29 20.28 -8.41
N LYS A 75 11.95 20.30 -7.25
CA LYS A 75 11.56 21.09 -6.08
C LYS A 75 12.81 21.62 -5.40
N ASP A 76 12.71 22.80 -4.83
CA ASP A 76 13.75 23.38 -3.97
C ASP A 76 13.73 22.73 -2.58
N ILE A 77 14.36 21.54 -2.50
CA ILE A 77 14.49 20.74 -1.29
C ILE A 77 15.91 20.15 -1.20
N GLN A 78 16.37 19.92 0.02
CA GLN A 78 17.75 19.45 0.26
C GLN A 78 17.99 17.97 -0.10
N GLN A 79 16.94 17.18 -0.28
CA GLN A 79 17.02 15.75 -0.53
C GLN A 79 16.29 15.37 -1.81
N THR A 80 16.84 14.41 -2.51
CA THR A 80 16.16 13.75 -3.63
C THR A 80 15.39 12.54 -3.12
N HIS A 81 14.11 12.47 -3.45
CA HIS A 81 13.23 11.36 -3.10
C HIS A 81 12.89 10.57 -4.34
N MET A 82 13.10 9.26 -4.31
CA MET A 82 12.84 8.35 -5.41
C MET A 82 11.86 7.26 -5.00
N VAL A 83 11.00 6.86 -5.92
CA VAL A 83 10.08 5.73 -5.73
C VAL A 83 10.15 4.83 -6.96
N PHE A 84 10.49 3.57 -6.75
CA PHE A 84 10.34 2.51 -7.73
C PHE A 84 9.03 1.79 -7.41
N GLY A 85 7.99 2.07 -8.20
CA GLY A 85 6.64 1.56 -7.94
C GLY A 85 6.25 0.44 -8.90
N PHE A 86 5.52 -0.53 -8.37
CA PHE A 86 4.98 -1.68 -9.09
C PHE A 86 3.51 -1.86 -8.73
N VAL A 87 2.76 -2.48 -9.64
CA VAL A 87 1.42 -2.97 -9.31
C VAL A 87 1.58 -4.17 -8.40
N GLY A 88 1.03 -4.08 -7.20
CA GLY A 88 1.02 -5.13 -6.20
C GLY A 88 -0.29 -5.95 -6.21
N PRO A 89 -0.33 -7.06 -5.47
CA PRO A 89 -1.53 -7.86 -5.30
C PRO A 89 -2.60 -7.11 -4.52
N GLY A 90 -3.85 -7.51 -4.73
CA GLY A 90 -4.97 -7.11 -3.89
C GLY A 90 -5.15 -8.01 -2.67
N LEU A 91 -6.06 -7.63 -1.77
CA LEU A 91 -6.38 -8.40 -0.56
C LEU A 91 -6.96 -9.78 -0.85
N THR A 92 -7.60 -9.95 -2.01
CA THR A 92 -8.22 -11.21 -2.46
C THR A 92 -7.27 -12.07 -3.30
N ASP A 93 -6.07 -11.58 -3.59
CA ASP A 93 -5.08 -12.27 -4.39
C ASP A 93 -4.27 -13.25 -3.52
N GLU A 94 -4.00 -14.44 -4.01
CA GLU A 94 -3.16 -15.43 -3.31
C GLU A 94 -1.70 -14.98 -3.22
N ASP A 95 -1.24 -14.20 -4.20
CA ASP A 95 0.12 -13.63 -4.23
C ASP A 95 0.39 -12.62 -3.11
N ARG A 96 -0.63 -12.19 -2.36
CA ARG A 96 -0.47 -11.27 -1.22
C ARG A 96 0.54 -11.77 -0.18
N TYR A 97 0.52 -13.07 0.12
CA TYR A 97 1.44 -13.66 1.09
C TYR A 97 2.89 -13.68 0.59
N ALA A 98 3.08 -13.90 -0.70
CA ALA A 98 4.39 -13.78 -1.32
C ALA A 98 4.90 -12.33 -1.30
N ALA A 99 4.01 -11.35 -1.50
CA ALA A 99 4.35 -9.94 -1.42
C ALA A 99 4.72 -9.50 0.01
N GLU A 100 4.07 -10.05 1.04
CA GLU A 100 4.44 -9.82 2.45
C GLU A 100 5.83 -10.38 2.79
N VAL A 101 6.13 -11.58 2.32
CA VAL A 101 7.48 -12.16 2.49
C VAL A 101 8.52 -11.33 1.72
N LEU A 102 8.21 -10.88 0.51
CA LEU A 102 9.10 -10.03 -0.27
C LEU A 102 9.35 -8.68 0.44
N ASP A 103 8.33 -8.11 1.06
CA ASP A 103 8.49 -6.91 1.90
C ASP A 103 9.49 -7.19 3.04
N ALA A 104 9.33 -8.26 3.77
CA ALA A 104 10.25 -8.63 4.85
C ALA A 104 11.69 -8.83 4.36
N VAL A 105 11.89 -9.42 3.19
CA VAL A 105 13.21 -9.64 2.57
C VAL A 105 13.87 -8.34 2.10
N LEU A 106 13.08 -7.39 1.59
CA LEU A 106 13.58 -6.11 1.05
C LEU A 106 13.69 -5.01 2.10
N SER A 107 12.85 -5.08 3.13
CA SER A 107 12.72 -4.09 4.19
C SER A 107 13.71 -4.34 5.34
N GLY A 108 13.82 -3.33 6.19
CA GLY A 108 14.60 -3.41 7.42
C GLY A 108 16.11 -3.29 7.21
N MET A 109 16.83 -3.31 8.32
CA MET A 109 18.30 -3.11 8.34
C MET A 109 19.08 -4.28 7.70
N GLY A 110 18.51 -5.47 7.66
CA GLY A 110 19.10 -6.64 7.00
C GLY A 110 18.67 -6.85 5.55
N GLY A 111 17.74 -6.03 5.06
CA GLY A 111 17.19 -6.16 3.70
C GLY A 111 18.19 -5.83 2.60
N ARG A 112 18.03 -6.49 1.45
CA ARG A 112 18.98 -6.35 0.31
C ARG A 112 19.19 -4.89 -0.12
N MET A 113 18.12 -4.12 -0.21
CA MET A 113 18.20 -2.71 -0.62
C MET A 113 18.92 -1.83 0.41
N HIS A 114 18.67 -2.08 1.70
CA HIS A 114 19.38 -1.38 2.77
C HIS A 114 20.88 -1.69 2.72
N LYS A 115 21.23 -2.96 2.56
CA LYS A 115 22.61 -3.41 2.45
C LYS A 115 23.33 -2.76 1.26
N ALA A 116 22.74 -2.87 0.06
CA ALA A 116 23.34 -2.34 -1.16
C ALA A 116 23.48 -0.82 -1.19
N LEU A 117 22.52 -0.08 -0.60
CA LEU A 117 22.47 1.39 -0.68
C LEU A 117 22.98 2.12 0.55
N ARG A 118 23.17 1.43 1.70
CA ARG A 118 23.62 2.07 2.95
C ARG A 118 24.84 1.42 3.60
N GLU A 119 24.97 0.10 3.54
CA GLU A 119 26.10 -0.59 4.17
C GLU A 119 27.28 -0.71 3.21
N GLU A 120 27.05 -1.18 1.99
CA GLU A 120 28.08 -1.34 0.96
C GLU A 120 28.41 0.00 0.29
N ASN A 121 27.45 0.88 0.20
CA ASN A 121 27.59 2.21 -0.40
C ASN A 121 26.83 3.27 0.43
N PRO A 122 27.43 4.42 0.72
CA PRO A 122 26.78 5.48 1.49
C PRO A 122 25.87 6.35 0.61
N TYR A 123 25.01 5.74 -0.19
CA TYR A 123 24.21 6.45 -1.19
C TYR A 123 22.85 6.92 -0.69
N ALA A 124 22.27 6.26 0.32
CA ALA A 124 20.92 6.57 0.77
C ALA A 124 20.83 6.87 2.28
N TYR A 125 20.02 7.86 2.64
CA TYR A 125 19.67 8.17 4.02
C TYR A 125 18.51 7.33 4.53
N ALA A 126 17.55 7.03 3.64
CA ALA A 126 16.38 6.22 3.91
C ALA A 126 16.14 5.24 2.77
N VAL A 127 15.83 4.01 3.10
CA VAL A 127 15.39 2.97 2.17
C VAL A 127 14.24 2.24 2.83
N THR A 128 13.08 2.27 2.20
CA THR A 128 11.87 1.62 2.72
C THR A 128 11.13 0.95 1.59
N PHE A 129 10.85 -0.33 1.72
CA PHE A 129 9.88 -1.00 0.87
C PHE A 129 8.48 -0.73 1.42
N PHE A 130 7.49 -0.64 0.56
CA PHE A 130 6.10 -0.54 0.95
C PHE A 130 5.24 -1.50 0.13
N ASN A 131 4.26 -2.07 0.79
CA ASN A 131 3.26 -2.94 0.19
C ASN A 131 1.87 -2.49 0.66
N GLN A 132 1.18 -1.74 -0.20
CA GLN A 132 -0.16 -1.20 0.09
C GLN A 132 -1.19 -1.98 -0.71
N MET A 133 -1.92 -2.83 -0.03
CA MET A 133 -2.98 -3.63 -0.65
C MET A 133 -4.32 -2.92 -0.54
N ALA A 134 -5.03 -2.82 -1.66
CA ALA A 134 -6.45 -2.52 -1.69
C ALA A 134 -7.23 -3.79 -2.05
N TYR A 135 -8.56 -3.71 -2.17
CA TYR A 135 -9.39 -4.90 -2.30
C TYR A 135 -9.03 -5.74 -3.54
N GLU A 136 -8.96 -5.12 -4.72
CA GLU A 136 -8.74 -5.83 -6.01
C GLU A 136 -7.30 -5.73 -6.53
N THR A 137 -6.51 -4.80 -6.03
CA THR A 137 -5.15 -4.53 -6.50
C THR A 137 -4.37 -3.83 -5.41
N GLY A 138 -3.08 -3.70 -5.58
CA GLY A 138 -2.21 -3.00 -4.65
C GLY A 138 -1.15 -2.16 -5.35
N ALA A 139 -0.39 -1.45 -4.56
CA ALA A 139 0.83 -0.79 -4.97
C ALA A 139 1.96 -1.24 -4.05
N MET A 140 3.04 -1.70 -4.63
CA MET A 140 4.25 -2.04 -3.90
C MET A 140 5.43 -1.29 -4.49
N GLY A 141 6.45 -1.04 -3.69
CA GLY A 141 7.61 -0.32 -4.21
C GLY A 141 8.67 -0.02 -3.18
N ILE A 142 9.70 0.65 -3.65
CA ILE A 142 10.86 1.02 -2.85
C ILE A 142 10.95 2.54 -2.84
N TYR A 143 10.87 3.12 -1.66
CA TYR A 143 11.17 4.52 -1.45
C TYR A 143 12.62 4.67 -1.02
N ILE A 144 13.33 5.63 -1.61
CA ILE A 144 14.72 5.93 -1.32
C ILE A 144 14.89 7.44 -1.17
N GLY A 145 15.42 7.84 -0.01
CA GLY A 145 15.88 9.21 0.24
C GLY A 145 17.39 9.30 0.07
N THR A 146 17.87 10.20 -0.80
CA THR A 146 19.28 10.37 -1.13
C THR A 146 19.64 11.84 -1.31
N SER A 147 20.92 12.13 -1.53
CA SER A 147 21.36 13.43 -2.01
C SER A 147 21.36 13.49 -3.55
N GLU A 148 21.30 14.69 -4.10
CA GLU A 148 21.37 14.90 -5.54
C GLU A 148 22.64 14.27 -6.15
N ALA A 149 23.78 14.36 -5.44
CA ALA A 149 25.06 13.83 -5.89
C ALA A 149 25.02 12.32 -6.17
N PHE A 150 24.23 11.55 -5.42
CA PHE A 150 24.16 10.09 -5.55
C PHE A 150 22.94 9.60 -6.35
N GLY A 151 22.11 10.49 -6.87
CA GLY A 151 20.87 10.12 -7.54
C GLY A 151 21.03 9.08 -8.64
N ARG A 152 22.05 9.21 -9.50
CA ARG A 152 22.31 8.25 -10.58
C ARG A 152 22.79 6.89 -10.06
N ASP A 153 23.64 6.88 -9.04
CA ASP A 153 24.15 5.66 -8.44
C ASP A 153 23.04 4.88 -7.74
N VAL A 154 22.14 5.58 -7.03
CA VAL A 154 20.96 4.99 -6.42
C VAL A 154 20.07 4.32 -7.47
N ILE A 155 19.78 4.99 -8.58
CA ILE A 155 18.96 4.41 -9.66
C ILE A 155 19.62 3.14 -10.21
N ARG A 156 20.93 3.18 -10.46
CA ARG A 156 21.68 2.04 -10.98
C ARG A 156 21.63 0.85 -10.02
N VAL A 157 22.03 1.06 -8.77
CA VAL A 157 22.07 0.00 -7.74
C VAL A 157 20.68 -0.57 -7.46
N ALA A 158 19.67 0.29 -7.33
CA ALA A 158 18.30 -0.17 -7.10
C ALA A 158 17.77 -1.03 -8.26
N ARG A 159 18.05 -0.65 -9.50
CA ARG A 159 17.68 -1.46 -10.68
C ARG A 159 18.42 -2.78 -10.71
N GLU A 160 19.72 -2.79 -10.47
CA GLU A 160 20.53 -4.02 -10.42
C GLU A 160 19.99 -5.01 -9.38
N GLU A 161 19.62 -4.54 -8.19
CA GLU A 161 19.05 -5.39 -7.14
C GLU A 161 17.64 -5.89 -7.51
N ILE A 162 16.78 -5.05 -8.09
CA ILE A 162 15.46 -5.46 -8.57
C ILE A 162 15.58 -6.54 -9.67
N GLU A 163 16.47 -6.33 -10.64
CA GLU A 163 16.71 -7.28 -11.72
C GLU A 163 17.29 -8.61 -11.20
N LYS A 164 18.19 -8.53 -10.20
CA LYS A 164 18.76 -9.70 -9.57
C LYS A 164 17.69 -10.54 -8.86
N ILE A 165 16.80 -9.90 -8.09
CA ILE A 165 15.68 -10.59 -7.45
C ILE A 165 14.75 -11.22 -8.49
N SER A 166 14.44 -10.50 -9.57
CA SER A 166 13.58 -11.01 -10.64
C SER A 166 14.18 -12.23 -11.36
N ARG A 167 15.50 -12.27 -11.52
CA ARG A 167 16.20 -13.33 -12.22
C ARG A 167 16.54 -14.54 -11.32
N GLU A 168 16.99 -14.28 -10.11
CA GLU A 168 17.57 -15.28 -9.20
C GLU A 168 16.61 -15.69 -8.07
N GLY A 169 15.57 -14.87 -7.83
CA GLY A 169 14.67 -15.05 -6.70
C GLY A 169 15.31 -14.66 -5.36
N ILE A 170 14.75 -15.21 -4.30
CA ILE A 170 15.26 -15.10 -2.93
C ILE A 170 15.86 -16.44 -2.49
N SER A 171 16.84 -16.41 -1.61
CA SER A 171 17.44 -17.62 -1.04
C SER A 171 16.52 -18.28 -0.01
N ASP A 172 16.75 -19.58 0.26
CA ASP A 172 16.00 -20.30 1.30
C ASP A 172 16.15 -19.63 2.68
N LYS A 173 17.31 -19.05 2.96
CA LYS A 173 17.56 -18.33 4.21
C LYS A 173 16.68 -17.09 4.29
N GLU A 174 16.65 -16.25 3.24
CA GLU A 174 15.82 -15.06 3.19
C GLU A 174 14.32 -15.40 3.29
N LEU A 175 13.92 -16.51 2.67
CA LEU A 175 12.55 -17.00 2.79
C LEU A 175 12.20 -17.40 4.22
N GLN A 176 13.10 -18.05 4.94
CA GLN A 176 12.87 -18.41 6.34
C GLN A 176 12.90 -17.20 7.25
N ASP A 177 13.82 -16.28 7.05
CA ASP A 177 13.92 -15.04 7.81
C ASP A 177 12.67 -14.16 7.60
N GLY A 178 12.14 -14.11 6.39
CA GLY A 178 10.93 -13.35 6.04
C GLY A 178 9.60 -13.99 6.50
N LYS A 179 9.61 -15.27 6.93
CA LYS A 179 8.44 -15.96 7.49
C LYS A 179 8.33 -15.84 9.01
N ASN A 180 9.37 -15.38 9.68
CA ASN A 180 9.45 -15.25 11.15
C ASN A 180 9.13 -13.81 11.59
#